data_9bf2547e77884828fd639e7d3b57d397
#
_entry.id   9bf2547e77884828fd639e7d3b57d397
#
_cell.length_a   1.000
_cell.length_b   1.000
_cell.length_c   1.000
_cell.angle_alpha   90.00
_cell.angle_beta   90.00
_cell.angle_gamma   90.00
#
_symmetry.space_group_name_H-M   'P 1'
#
loop_
_entity.id
_entity.type
_entity.pdbx_description
1 polymer ?
#
loop_
_entity_poly.entity_id
_entity_poly.type
_entity_poly.pdbx_seq_one_letter_code
_entity_poly.pdbx_strand_id
1 'polypeptide(L)'
;MTEELAKEKGFTLDRAGYDKAFGEHQALSKAGAEQKFKGGLADGGELTTRLHSATHLLNAALKLVLHDDSIQQKGSNITSERLRFDFNFPRPLTQEEIAEVEKVVNDEIAKDSEIKLEEMSVEEAKNAGAIGVFDNRYGDVVKVYTIGISKEICGGPHAKRTGELGKFR
;
A
#
# COMPACT_ATOMS: atom_id res chain seq x y z
N MET A 1 -17.54 20.72 14.14
CA MET A 1 -18.11 20.49 12.77
C MET A 1 -19.26 19.47 12.80
N THR A 2 -19.09 18.29 13.35
CA THR A 2 -20.14 17.24 13.34
C THR A 2 -21.38 17.59 14.21
N GLU A 3 -21.19 18.24 15.38
CA GLU A 3 -22.29 18.67 16.26
C GLU A 3 -23.12 19.82 15.67
N GLU A 4 -22.46 20.77 15.01
CA GLU A 4 -23.13 21.89 14.34
C GLU A 4 -24.00 21.40 13.19
N LEU A 5 -23.47 20.49 12.37
CA LEU A 5 -24.21 19.89 11.25
C LEU A 5 -25.40 19.03 11.71
N ALA A 6 -25.26 18.32 12.82
CA ALA A 6 -26.34 17.55 13.39
C ALA A 6 -27.47 18.44 13.90
N LYS A 7 -27.13 19.55 14.61
CA LYS A 7 -28.09 20.57 15.06
C LYS A 7 -28.83 21.25 13.92
N GLU A 8 -28.12 21.63 12.86
CA GLU A 8 -28.74 22.24 11.68
C GLU A 8 -29.73 21.30 10.98
N LYS A 9 -29.49 20.00 11.05
CA LYS A 9 -30.38 18.97 10.44
C LYS A 9 -31.39 18.39 11.41
N GLY A 10 -31.50 18.91 12.65
CA GLY A 10 -32.47 18.47 13.65
C GLY A 10 -32.17 17.11 14.28
N PHE A 11 -30.91 16.63 14.20
CA PHE A 11 -30.49 15.37 14.81
C PHE A 11 -29.84 15.59 16.19
N THR A 12 -30.06 14.65 17.09
CA THR A 12 -29.38 14.59 18.38
C THR A 12 -28.19 13.63 18.25
N LEU A 13 -26.99 14.09 18.66
CA LEU A 13 -25.79 13.28 18.62
C LEU A 13 -25.63 12.50 19.92
N ASP A 14 -25.55 11.18 19.86
CA ASP A 14 -25.12 10.34 20.98
C ASP A 14 -23.59 10.44 21.13
N ARG A 15 -23.16 11.46 21.89
CA ARG A 15 -21.74 11.72 22.13
C ARG A 15 -21.07 10.59 22.90
N ALA A 16 -21.78 10.03 23.91
CA ALA A 16 -21.24 8.96 24.72
C ALA A 16 -21.04 7.67 23.90
N GLY A 17 -22.02 7.33 23.07
CA GLY A 17 -21.90 6.20 22.12
C GLY A 17 -20.77 6.40 21.10
N TYR A 18 -20.62 7.63 20.57
CA TYR A 18 -19.51 7.96 19.66
C TYR A 18 -18.15 7.81 20.34
N ASP A 19 -17.95 8.41 21.51
CA ASP A 19 -16.66 8.40 22.23
C ASP A 19 -16.27 6.95 22.61
N LYS A 20 -17.26 6.13 23.01
CA LYS A 20 -17.05 4.70 23.27
C LYS A 20 -16.63 3.95 22.01
N ALA A 21 -17.37 4.07 20.91
CA ALA A 21 -17.05 3.41 19.65
C ALA A 21 -15.71 3.87 19.07
N PHE A 22 -15.39 5.15 19.21
CA PHE A 22 -14.10 5.71 18.80
C PHE A 22 -12.95 5.16 19.64
N GLY A 23 -13.13 5.05 20.98
CA GLY A 23 -12.14 4.45 21.86
C GLY A 23 -11.89 2.96 21.58
N GLU A 24 -12.95 2.20 21.33
CA GLU A 24 -12.88 0.79 20.93
C GLU A 24 -12.14 0.64 19.57
N HIS A 25 -12.45 1.49 18.61
CA HIS A 25 -11.77 1.52 17.31
C HIS A 25 -10.28 1.89 17.45
N GLN A 26 -9.95 2.87 18.30
CA GLN A 26 -8.55 3.22 18.59
C GLN A 26 -7.79 2.07 19.26
N ALA A 27 -8.42 1.36 20.21
CA ALA A 27 -7.82 0.21 20.88
C ALA A 27 -7.55 -0.94 19.89
N LEU A 28 -8.51 -1.25 19.00
CA LEU A 28 -8.35 -2.22 17.94
C LEU A 28 -7.25 -1.82 16.95
N SER A 29 -7.16 -0.55 16.60
CA SER A 29 -6.13 -0.01 15.71
C SER A 29 -4.74 -0.08 16.34
N LYS A 30 -4.61 0.22 17.65
CA LYS A 30 -3.37 0.05 18.40
C LYS A 30 -2.93 -1.41 18.51
N ALA A 31 -3.85 -2.31 18.87
CA ALA A 31 -3.57 -3.75 18.94
C ALA A 31 -3.15 -4.32 17.58
N GLY A 32 -3.72 -3.81 16.49
CA GLY A 32 -3.29 -4.14 15.13
C GLY A 32 -1.91 -3.61 14.77
N ALA A 33 -1.51 -2.45 15.31
CA ALA A 33 -0.19 -1.85 15.08
C ALA A 33 0.92 -2.51 15.90
N GLU A 34 0.60 -3.11 17.06
CA GLU A 34 1.54 -3.87 17.89
C GLU A 34 1.83 -5.28 17.34
N GLN A 35 0.96 -5.82 16.48
CA GLN A 35 1.29 -7.01 15.72
C GLN A 35 2.37 -6.67 14.69
N LYS A 36 3.47 -7.45 14.68
CA LYS A 36 4.59 -7.32 13.73
C LYS A 36 4.09 -6.88 12.36
N PHE A 37 4.65 -5.79 11.84
CA PHE A 37 4.34 -5.19 10.55
C PHE A 37 4.14 -6.25 9.46
N LYS A 38 2.91 -6.48 9.08
CA LYS A 38 2.52 -7.46 8.05
C LYS A 38 2.24 -6.80 6.70
N GLY A 39 2.76 -5.58 6.46
CA GLY A 39 2.57 -4.88 5.19
C GLY A 39 1.10 -4.62 4.81
N GLY A 40 0.18 -4.60 5.78
CA GLY A 40 -1.26 -4.44 5.53
C GLY A 40 -1.98 -5.71 5.04
N LEU A 41 -1.31 -6.89 5.06
CA LEU A 41 -1.90 -8.15 4.66
C LEU A 41 -2.78 -8.74 5.76
N ALA A 42 -3.99 -9.19 5.38
CA ALA A 42 -4.91 -9.88 6.29
C ALA A 42 -4.40 -11.29 6.65
N ASP A 43 -3.75 -11.97 5.69
CA ASP A 43 -3.19 -13.31 5.83
C ASP A 43 -1.98 -13.50 4.89
N GLY A 44 -1.41 -14.70 4.86
CA GLY A 44 -0.33 -15.10 3.96
C GLY A 44 -0.79 -15.97 2.78
N GLY A 45 -2.07 -15.91 2.43
CA GLY A 45 -2.65 -16.69 1.33
C GLY A 45 -2.11 -16.30 -0.05
N GLU A 46 -2.36 -17.14 -1.04
CA GLU A 46 -1.90 -16.90 -2.41
C GLU A 46 -2.48 -15.60 -2.99
N LEU A 47 -3.78 -15.35 -2.79
CA LEU A 47 -4.44 -14.14 -3.30
C LEU A 47 -3.90 -12.87 -2.65
N THR A 48 -3.73 -12.86 -1.33
CA THR A 48 -3.15 -11.71 -0.62
C THR A 48 -1.69 -11.47 -1.02
N THR A 49 -0.91 -12.52 -1.27
CA THR A 49 0.46 -12.43 -1.78
C THR A 49 0.51 -11.81 -3.18
N ARG A 50 -0.41 -12.21 -4.09
CA ARG A 50 -0.54 -11.63 -5.44
C ARG A 50 -0.94 -10.16 -5.37
N LEU A 51 -1.95 -9.83 -4.56
CA LEU A 51 -2.39 -8.44 -4.37
C LEU A 51 -1.31 -7.57 -3.70
N HIS A 52 -0.49 -8.13 -2.80
CA HIS A 52 0.65 -7.43 -2.23
C HIS A 52 1.69 -7.09 -3.30
N SER A 53 2.00 -8.01 -4.19
CA SER A 53 2.90 -7.73 -5.31
C SER A 53 2.31 -6.68 -6.27
N ALA A 54 1.00 -6.72 -6.52
CA ALA A 54 0.32 -5.71 -7.32
C ALA A 54 0.35 -4.31 -6.67
N THR A 55 0.38 -4.24 -5.32
CA THR A 55 0.51 -2.95 -4.60
C THR A 55 1.81 -2.23 -4.96
N HIS A 56 2.90 -2.96 -5.11
CA HIS A 56 4.19 -2.38 -5.51
C HIS A 56 4.15 -1.84 -6.94
N LEU A 57 3.55 -2.57 -7.87
CA LEU A 57 3.34 -2.07 -9.24
C LEU A 57 2.45 -0.83 -9.26
N LEU A 58 1.37 -0.83 -8.47
CA LEU A 58 0.47 0.32 -8.34
C LEU A 58 1.21 1.56 -7.82
N ASN A 59 2.03 1.42 -6.77
CA ASN A 59 2.82 2.52 -6.23
C ASN A 59 3.78 3.12 -7.28
N ALA A 60 4.48 2.27 -8.02
CA ALA A 60 5.38 2.70 -9.09
C ALA A 60 4.62 3.35 -10.26
N ALA A 61 3.47 2.76 -10.66
CA ALA A 61 2.63 3.30 -11.73
C ALA A 61 2.05 4.68 -11.38
N LEU A 62 1.60 4.88 -10.13
CA LEU A 62 1.12 6.19 -9.66
C LEU A 62 2.21 7.26 -9.79
N LYS A 63 3.43 6.98 -9.36
CA LYS A 63 4.56 7.92 -9.50
C LYS A 63 4.83 8.26 -10.95
N LEU A 64 4.86 7.24 -11.80
CA LEU A 64 5.14 7.39 -13.23
C LEU A 64 4.07 8.23 -13.93
N VAL A 65 2.79 7.90 -13.75
CA VAL A 65 1.66 8.54 -14.44
C VAL A 65 1.41 9.96 -13.93
N LEU A 66 1.55 10.17 -12.62
CA LEU A 66 1.32 11.48 -12.00
C LEU A 66 2.57 12.37 -12.03
N HIS A 67 3.70 11.86 -12.55
CA HIS A 67 4.98 12.56 -12.61
C HIS A 67 5.40 13.14 -11.24
N ASP A 68 5.17 12.37 -10.17
CA ASP A 68 5.42 12.81 -8.80
C ASP A 68 6.11 11.69 -7.97
N ASP A 69 7.42 11.80 -7.83
CA ASP A 69 8.24 10.89 -7.03
C ASP A 69 7.98 11.02 -5.52
N SER A 70 7.33 12.11 -5.08
CA SER A 70 6.98 12.33 -3.68
C SER A 70 5.78 11.49 -3.20
N ILE A 71 5.09 10.80 -4.11
CA ILE A 71 4.01 9.88 -3.76
C ILE A 71 4.54 8.78 -2.86
N GLN A 72 3.86 8.58 -1.75
CA GLN A 72 4.19 7.57 -0.74
C GLN A 72 2.93 6.86 -0.28
N GLN A 73 3.04 5.57 -0.09
CA GLN A 73 2.01 4.82 0.60
C GLN A 73 1.82 5.36 2.02
N LYS A 74 0.60 5.70 2.38
CA LYS A 74 0.19 6.13 3.73
C LYS A 74 -0.57 5.04 4.48
N GLY A 75 -1.06 4.05 3.78
CA GLY A 75 -1.72 2.88 4.31
C GLY A 75 -2.06 1.88 3.23
N SER A 76 -2.32 0.65 3.64
CA SER A 76 -2.89 -0.39 2.77
C SER A 76 -3.73 -1.36 3.59
N ASN A 77 -4.70 -1.96 2.92
CA ASN A 77 -5.44 -3.09 3.45
C ASN A 77 -5.66 -4.10 2.32
N ILE A 78 -5.04 -5.27 2.47
CA ILE A 78 -5.01 -6.32 1.47
C ILE A 78 -5.71 -7.55 2.04
N THR A 79 -6.83 -7.91 1.46
CA THR A 79 -7.61 -9.12 1.77
C THR A 79 -7.62 -10.03 0.54
N SER A 80 -8.20 -11.21 0.62
CA SER A 80 -8.41 -12.07 -0.55
C SER A 80 -9.36 -11.49 -1.60
N GLU A 81 -10.15 -10.48 -1.24
CA GLU A 81 -11.20 -9.91 -2.09
C GLU A 81 -10.80 -8.59 -2.72
N ARG A 82 -9.95 -7.81 -2.05
CA ARG A 82 -9.59 -6.46 -2.49
C ARG A 82 -8.25 -5.99 -1.97
N LEU A 83 -7.68 -5.05 -2.70
CA LEU A 83 -6.57 -4.20 -2.32
C LEU A 83 -7.08 -2.77 -2.11
N ARG A 84 -6.81 -2.17 -0.93
CA ARG A 84 -6.91 -0.73 -0.71
C ARG A 84 -5.50 -0.17 -0.57
N PHE A 85 -5.24 0.92 -1.26
CA PHE A 85 -3.97 1.64 -1.23
C PHE A 85 -4.23 3.12 -0.95
N ASP A 86 -3.74 3.61 0.17
CA ASP A 86 -3.87 5.01 0.57
C ASP A 86 -2.54 5.71 0.31
N PHE A 87 -2.55 6.85 -0.39
CA PHE A 87 -1.35 7.60 -0.75
C PHE A 87 -1.59 9.11 -0.65
N ASN A 88 -0.48 9.88 -0.54
CA ASN A 88 -0.53 11.33 -0.53
C ASN A 88 -0.62 11.86 -1.96
N PHE A 89 -1.71 12.51 -2.27
CA PHE A 89 -1.87 13.30 -3.49
C PHE A 89 -2.88 14.43 -3.22
N PRO A 90 -2.66 15.66 -3.73
CA PRO A 90 -3.43 16.83 -3.30
C PRO A 90 -4.85 16.92 -3.85
N ARG A 91 -5.21 16.06 -4.81
CA ARG A 91 -6.52 16.03 -5.48
C ARG A 91 -6.94 14.61 -5.84
N PRO A 92 -8.22 14.38 -6.15
CA PRO A 92 -8.67 13.14 -6.79
C PRO A 92 -7.99 12.93 -8.16
N LEU A 93 -7.77 11.67 -8.53
CA LEU A 93 -7.30 11.32 -9.87
C LEU A 93 -8.40 11.55 -10.91
N THR A 94 -8.01 11.94 -12.11
CA THR A 94 -8.93 11.96 -13.25
C THR A 94 -9.19 10.56 -13.80
N GLN A 95 -10.21 10.39 -14.61
CA GLN A 95 -10.52 9.09 -15.22
C GLN A 95 -9.42 8.65 -16.18
N GLU A 96 -8.78 9.59 -16.85
CA GLU A 96 -7.65 9.35 -17.75
C GLU A 96 -6.42 8.88 -16.97
N GLU A 97 -6.12 9.50 -15.83
CA GLU A 97 -5.01 9.08 -14.94
C GLU A 97 -5.26 7.69 -14.38
N ILE A 98 -6.49 7.38 -13.96
CA ILE A 98 -6.86 6.04 -13.48
C ILE A 98 -6.67 5.00 -14.58
N ALA A 99 -7.15 5.29 -15.79
CA ALA A 99 -7.01 4.39 -16.94
C ALA A 99 -5.53 4.16 -17.32
N GLU A 100 -4.70 5.21 -17.26
CA GLU A 100 -3.28 5.09 -17.57
C GLU A 100 -2.53 4.30 -16.48
N VAL A 101 -2.85 4.51 -15.20
CA VAL A 101 -2.31 3.70 -14.10
C VAL A 101 -2.69 2.22 -14.27
N GLU A 102 -3.97 1.92 -14.54
CA GLU A 102 -4.44 0.57 -14.83
C GLU A 102 -3.66 -0.06 -15.98
N LYS A 103 -3.47 0.71 -17.07
CA LYS A 103 -2.72 0.28 -18.25
C LYS A 103 -1.27 -0.05 -17.90
N VAL A 104 -0.56 0.84 -17.21
CA VAL A 104 0.85 0.65 -16.82
C VAL A 104 1.01 -0.62 -15.98
N VAL A 105 0.14 -0.82 -14.97
CA VAL A 105 0.18 -2.03 -14.14
C VAL A 105 -0.06 -3.29 -14.97
N ASN A 106 -1.06 -3.29 -15.86
CA ASN A 106 -1.34 -4.45 -16.71
C ASN A 106 -0.24 -4.72 -17.74
N ASP A 107 0.42 -3.68 -18.27
CA ASP A 107 1.57 -3.83 -19.17
C ASP A 107 2.74 -4.52 -18.44
N GLU A 108 3.01 -4.17 -17.16
CA GLU A 108 4.02 -4.84 -16.34
C GLU A 108 3.65 -6.30 -16.01
N ILE A 109 2.38 -6.57 -15.75
CA ILE A 109 1.86 -7.93 -15.56
C ILE A 109 2.06 -8.77 -16.82
N ALA A 110 1.75 -8.21 -18.00
CA ALA A 110 1.85 -8.89 -19.28
C ALA A 110 3.29 -9.25 -19.69
N LYS A 111 4.30 -8.53 -19.15
CA LYS A 111 5.73 -8.86 -19.35
C LYS A 111 6.14 -10.18 -18.70
N ASP A 112 5.36 -10.68 -17.76
CA ASP A 112 5.65 -11.89 -16.97
C ASP A 112 7.09 -11.96 -16.44
N SER A 113 7.56 -10.86 -15.87
CA SER A 113 8.90 -10.73 -15.34
C SER A 113 9.07 -11.48 -14.02
N GLU A 114 10.26 -12.06 -13.79
CA GLU A 114 10.61 -12.65 -12.52
C GLU A 114 10.66 -11.59 -11.41
N ILE A 115 10.07 -11.88 -10.25
CA ILE A 115 10.15 -11.05 -9.06
C ILE A 115 11.41 -11.44 -8.30
N LYS A 116 12.34 -10.51 -8.17
CA LYS A 116 13.65 -10.74 -7.56
C LYS A 116 13.69 -10.25 -6.12
N LEU A 117 14.26 -11.06 -5.26
CA LEU A 117 14.62 -10.70 -3.88
C LEU A 117 16.13 -10.60 -3.77
N GLU A 118 16.60 -9.48 -3.25
CA GLU A 118 18.00 -9.25 -2.93
C GLU A 118 18.09 -8.81 -1.45
N GLU A 119 19.07 -9.37 -0.73
CA GLU A 119 19.39 -8.94 0.62
C GLU A 119 20.64 -8.07 0.56
N MET A 120 20.57 -6.86 1.10
CA MET A 120 21.66 -5.89 1.05
C MET A 120 21.61 -4.94 2.24
N SER A 121 22.66 -4.17 2.47
CA SER A 121 22.65 -3.13 3.49
C SER A 121 21.67 -2.00 3.13
N VAL A 122 21.24 -1.24 4.13
CA VAL A 122 20.36 -0.06 3.93
C VAL A 122 21.01 0.96 2.98
N GLU A 123 22.34 1.11 3.06
CA GLU A 123 23.09 2.02 2.20
C GLU A 123 23.11 1.55 0.74
N GLU A 124 23.37 0.29 0.49
CA GLU A 124 23.30 -0.32 -0.83
C GLU A 124 21.88 -0.21 -1.42
N ALA A 125 20.85 -0.45 -0.63
CA ALA A 125 19.47 -0.32 -1.06
C ALA A 125 19.13 1.13 -1.49
N LYS A 126 19.60 2.13 -0.73
CA LYS A 126 19.47 3.55 -1.11
C LYS A 126 20.19 3.85 -2.42
N ASN A 127 21.44 3.41 -2.53
CA ASN A 127 22.26 3.63 -3.73
C ASN A 127 21.67 2.92 -4.96
N ALA A 128 20.99 1.79 -4.76
CA ALA A 128 20.27 1.05 -5.79
C ALA A 128 18.89 1.68 -6.14
N GLY A 129 18.52 2.81 -5.53
CA GLY A 129 17.26 3.50 -5.77
C GLY A 129 16.03 2.77 -5.21
N ALA A 130 16.22 1.87 -4.24
CA ALA A 130 15.09 1.21 -3.61
C ALA A 130 14.25 2.20 -2.79
N ILE A 131 12.93 2.11 -2.95
CA ILE A 131 11.98 2.91 -2.18
C ILE A 131 11.74 2.23 -0.84
N GLY A 132 11.70 3.00 0.24
CA GLY A 132 11.40 2.49 1.57
C GLY A 132 11.38 3.60 2.61
N VAL A 133 10.80 3.32 3.77
CA VAL A 133 10.90 4.22 4.93
C VAL A 133 12.23 3.91 5.62
N PHE A 134 13.27 4.63 5.26
CA PHE A 134 14.61 4.48 5.86
C PHE A 134 14.64 5.08 7.25
N ASP A 135 14.06 4.42 8.23
CA ASP A 135 14.12 4.79 9.63
C ASP A 135 14.95 3.77 10.45
N ASN A 136 15.18 4.08 11.72
CA ASN A 136 15.98 3.27 12.64
C ASN A 136 15.36 1.90 13.01
N ARG A 137 14.27 1.50 12.35
CA ARG A 137 13.59 0.21 12.58
C ARG A 137 14.15 -0.92 11.73
N TYR A 138 14.97 -0.61 10.72
CA TYR A 138 15.64 -1.62 9.92
C TYR A 138 16.92 -2.09 10.62
N GLY A 139 17.18 -3.40 10.57
CA GLY A 139 18.49 -3.95 10.91
C GLY A 139 19.55 -3.58 9.86
N ASP A 140 20.75 -4.12 10.03
CA ASP A 140 21.88 -3.86 9.12
C ASP A 140 21.62 -4.34 7.68
N VAL A 141 20.74 -5.35 7.51
CA VAL A 141 20.39 -5.95 6.22
C VAL A 141 18.89 -5.82 5.99
N VAL A 142 18.52 -5.40 4.79
CA VAL A 142 17.14 -5.26 4.32
C VAL A 142 16.87 -6.14 3.11
N LYS A 143 15.61 -6.54 2.95
CA LYS A 143 15.10 -7.26 1.79
C LYS A 143 14.59 -6.25 0.77
N VAL A 144 15.15 -6.27 -0.42
CA VAL A 144 14.74 -5.44 -1.55
C VAL A 144 14.09 -6.33 -2.59
N TYR A 145 12.84 -6.02 -2.91
CA TYR A 145 12.11 -6.70 -3.99
C TYR A 145 12.10 -5.84 -5.24
N THR A 146 12.43 -6.44 -6.37
CA THR A 146 12.24 -5.86 -7.70
C THR A 146 11.06 -6.56 -8.37
N ILE A 147 9.99 -5.80 -8.63
CA ILE A 147 8.72 -6.26 -9.20
C ILE A 147 8.42 -5.39 -10.42
N GLY A 148 8.76 -5.85 -11.62
CA GLY A 148 8.65 -5.03 -12.82
C GLY A 148 9.40 -3.70 -12.67
N ILE A 149 8.65 -2.59 -12.78
CA ILE A 149 9.19 -1.22 -12.63
C ILE A 149 9.37 -0.78 -11.16
N SER A 150 8.91 -1.57 -10.20
CA SER A 150 9.05 -1.25 -8.76
C SER A 150 10.31 -1.87 -8.19
N LYS A 151 11.02 -1.11 -7.33
CA LYS A 151 12.11 -1.59 -6.50
C LYS A 151 11.94 -1.05 -5.08
N GLU A 152 11.56 -1.93 -4.15
CA GLU A 152 11.16 -1.49 -2.81
C GLU A 152 11.70 -2.39 -1.69
N ILE A 153 11.97 -1.78 -0.53
CA ILE A 153 12.26 -2.50 0.70
C ILE A 153 10.95 -3.06 1.23
N CYS A 154 10.85 -4.39 1.32
CA CYS A 154 9.64 -5.06 1.79
C CYS A 154 9.94 -6.38 2.51
N GLY A 155 9.11 -6.73 3.49
CA GLY A 155 9.18 -8.01 4.20
C GLY A 155 8.55 -9.20 3.46
N GLY A 156 7.89 -8.98 2.31
CA GLY A 156 7.14 -10.02 1.60
C GLY A 156 5.90 -10.49 2.36
N PRO A 157 5.21 -11.54 1.95
CA PRO A 157 5.49 -12.41 0.81
C PRO A 157 5.10 -11.80 -0.54
N HIS A 158 5.70 -12.30 -1.63
CA HIS A 158 5.41 -11.89 -3.00
C HIS A 158 5.25 -13.08 -3.93
N ALA A 159 4.56 -12.87 -5.06
CA ALA A 159 4.48 -13.81 -6.17
C ALA A 159 5.88 -14.07 -6.77
N LYS A 160 6.01 -15.09 -7.58
CA LYS A 160 7.30 -15.39 -8.24
C LYS A 160 7.49 -14.62 -9.53
N ARG A 161 6.39 -14.32 -10.23
CA ARG A 161 6.38 -13.63 -11.52
C ARG A 161 5.25 -12.63 -11.59
N THR A 162 5.41 -11.55 -12.37
CA THR A 162 4.37 -10.54 -12.52
C THR A 162 3.12 -11.07 -13.23
N GLY A 163 3.26 -12.07 -14.13
CA GLY A 163 2.14 -12.71 -14.81
C GLY A 163 1.18 -13.45 -13.88
N GLU A 164 1.64 -13.90 -12.70
CA GLU A 164 0.79 -14.54 -11.69
C GLU A 164 -0.23 -13.57 -11.06
N LEU A 165 -0.04 -12.26 -11.20
CA LEU A 165 -0.91 -11.25 -10.59
C LEU A 165 -2.30 -11.20 -11.24
N GLY A 166 -2.43 -11.70 -12.48
CA GLY A 166 -3.68 -11.69 -13.22
C GLY A 166 -4.00 -10.31 -13.80
N LYS A 167 -5.29 -9.97 -13.91
CA LYS A 167 -5.70 -8.68 -14.44
C LYS A 167 -5.96 -7.70 -13.32
N PHE A 168 -5.33 -6.53 -13.39
CA PHE A 168 -5.54 -5.39 -12.51
C PHE A 168 -6.66 -4.49 -13.03
N ARG A 169 -7.52 -3.97 -12.13
CA ARG A 169 -8.57 -2.99 -12.40
C ARG A 169 -8.74 -2.04 -11.22
#